data_30411d60755916d48d45fa30bf93b62a
#
_entry.id   30411d60755916d48d45fa30bf93b62a
#
_cell.length_a   1.000
_cell.length_b   1.000
_cell.length_c   1.000
_cell.angle_alpha   90.00
_cell.angle_beta   90.00
_cell.angle_gamma   90.00
#
_symmetry.space_group_name_H-M   'P 1'
#
loop_
_entity.id
_entity.type
_entity.pdbx_description
1 polymer ?
#
loop_
_entity_poly.entity_id
_entity_poly.type
_entity_poly.pdbx_seq_one_letter_code
_entity_poly.pdbx_strand_id
1 'polypeptide(L)'
;MKILKTKKRMIKIVYLFTTKGCEACNIMENILRKVHKDNLYTFSIEVIDFNDTPTWIKIAVPLHDFPTIVFVENNVIKYHTNGTMTGKKLQSIIQDIHFN
;
A
#
# COMPACT_ATOMS: atom_id res chain seq x y z
N MET A 1 28.04 -29.74 -6.87
CA MET A 1 28.05 -28.31 -6.94
C MET A 1 26.98 -27.68 -6.05
N LYS A 2 27.35 -26.70 -5.32
CA LYS A 2 26.42 -26.06 -4.43
C LYS A 2 25.68 -24.93 -5.13
N ILE A 3 24.37 -25.01 -5.14
CA ILE A 3 23.54 -23.96 -5.69
C ILE A 3 23.34 -22.91 -4.61
N LEU A 4 23.80 -21.71 -4.88
CA LEU A 4 23.55 -20.59 -4.01
C LEU A 4 22.10 -20.18 -4.16
N LYS A 5 21.31 -20.47 -3.16
CA LYS A 5 19.95 -19.95 -3.10
C LYS A 5 20.01 -18.46 -2.85
N THR A 6 19.71 -17.70 -3.86
CA THR A 6 19.46 -16.29 -3.68
C THR A 6 18.21 -16.17 -2.81
N LYS A 7 18.37 -15.58 -1.63
CA LYS A 7 17.20 -15.27 -0.82
C LYS A 7 16.29 -14.36 -1.63
N LYS A 8 15.11 -14.85 -1.92
CA LYS A 8 14.10 -14.05 -2.58
C LYS A 8 13.74 -12.90 -1.64
N ARG A 9 14.03 -11.68 -2.03
CA ARG A 9 13.63 -10.51 -1.24
C ARG A 9 12.12 -10.38 -1.30
N MET A 10 11.52 -10.25 -0.14
CA MET A 10 10.11 -9.90 -0.01
C MET A 10 10.00 -8.40 -0.16
N ILE A 11 9.69 -7.94 -1.36
CA ILE A 11 9.49 -6.51 -1.63
C ILE A 11 8.02 -6.20 -1.42
N LYS A 12 7.73 -5.52 -0.32
CA LYS A 12 6.38 -5.11 0.03
C LYS A 12 6.25 -3.60 -0.08
N ILE A 13 5.29 -3.15 -0.85
CA ILE A 13 5.02 -1.72 -1.05
C ILE A 13 3.54 -1.47 -0.82
N VAL A 14 3.24 -0.46 -0.03
CA VAL A 14 1.88 0.08 0.07
C VAL A 14 1.83 1.36 -0.74
N TYR A 15 1.05 1.35 -1.80
CA TYR A 15 0.81 2.54 -2.61
C TYR A 15 -0.40 3.27 -2.06
N LEU A 16 -0.26 4.56 -1.84
CA LEU A 16 -1.37 5.45 -1.53
C LEU A 16 -1.57 6.36 -2.72
N PHE A 17 -2.64 6.14 -3.45
CA PHE A 17 -2.97 6.97 -4.60
C PHE A 17 -3.83 8.14 -4.16
N THR A 18 -3.41 9.33 -4.55
CA THR A 18 -4.01 10.58 -4.15
C THR A 18 -4.45 11.38 -5.38
N THR A 19 -5.24 12.39 -5.14
CA THR A 19 -5.60 13.36 -6.15
C THR A 19 -5.43 14.76 -5.58
N LYS A 20 -5.27 15.74 -6.45
CA LYS A 20 -5.04 17.11 -6.06
C LYS A 20 -6.22 17.63 -5.21
N GLY A 21 -5.90 18.31 -4.12
CA GLY A 21 -6.90 18.90 -3.23
C GLY A 21 -7.68 17.90 -2.38
N CYS A 22 -7.18 16.69 -2.25
CA CYS A 22 -7.84 15.64 -1.48
C CYS A 22 -7.41 15.69 -0.01
N GLU A 23 -8.25 16.27 0.84
CA GLU A 23 -7.97 16.32 2.28
C GLU A 23 -8.01 14.92 2.91
N ALA A 24 -8.93 14.09 2.48
CA ALA A 24 -9.02 12.71 2.95
C ALA A 24 -7.76 11.91 2.63
N CYS A 25 -7.09 12.21 1.52
CA CYS A 25 -5.82 11.59 1.17
C CYS A 25 -4.72 11.96 2.16
N ASN A 26 -4.67 13.22 2.57
CA ASN A 26 -3.69 13.69 3.55
C ASN A 26 -3.93 13.03 4.91
N ILE A 27 -5.17 12.92 5.32
CA ILE A 27 -5.54 12.24 6.57
C ILE A 27 -5.11 10.78 6.52
N MET A 28 -5.38 10.10 5.41
CA MET A 28 -5.04 8.69 5.27
C MET A 28 -3.53 8.47 5.21
N GLU A 29 -2.80 9.38 4.60
CA GLU A 29 -1.34 9.31 4.59
C GLU A 29 -0.79 9.36 6.02
N ASN A 30 -1.28 10.26 6.83
CA ASN A 30 -0.84 10.39 8.22
C ASN A 30 -1.17 9.13 9.03
N ILE A 31 -2.34 8.56 8.83
CA ILE A 31 -2.75 7.31 9.49
C ILE A 31 -1.83 6.16 9.07
N LEU A 32 -1.57 6.03 7.78
CA LEU A 32 -0.72 4.97 7.23
C LEU A 32 0.70 5.06 7.79
N ARG A 33 1.28 6.26 7.79
CA ARG A 33 2.64 6.46 8.30
C ARG A 33 2.73 6.18 9.80
N LYS A 34 1.72 6.59 10.56
CA LYS A 34 1.69 6.34 12.00
C LYS A 34 1.57 4.85 12.30
N VAL A 35 0.67 4.15 11.65
CA VAL A 35 0.50 2.70 11.82
C VAL A 35 1.79 1.97 11.45
N HIS A 36 2.41 2.35 10.35
CA HIS A 36 3.67 1.77 9.89
C HIS A 36 4.77 1.95 10.96
N LYS A 37 4.93 3.15 11.45
CA LYS A 37 5.96 3.48 12.43
C LYS A 37 5.73 2.79 13.77
N ASP A 38 4.51 2.86 14.28
CA ASP A 38 4.18 2.34 15.61
C ASP A 38 4.30 0.82 15.69
N ASN A 39 4.12 0.14 14.57
CA ASN A 39 4.18 -1.33 14.51
C ASN A 39 5.49 -1.84 13.91
N LEU A 40 6.41 -0.97 13.56
CA LEU A 40 7.69 -1.34 12.96
C LEU A 40 7.51 -2.24 11.73
N TYR A 41 6.51 -1.97 10.93
CA TYR A 41 6.26 -2.74 9.71
C TYR A 41 7.38 -2.54 8.69
N THR A 42 7.64 -3.57 7.90
CA THR A 42 8.78 -3.60 6.99
C THR A 42 8.48 -3.14 5.56
N PHE A 43 7.20 -2.94 5.22
CA PHE A 43 6.86 -2.48 3.87
C PHE A 43 7.25 -1.01 3.65
N SER A 44 7.46 -0.66 2.40
CA SER A 44 7.67 0.74 2.00
C SER A 44 6.33 1.40 1.71
N ILE A 45 6.29 2.72 1.85
CA ILE A 45 5.11 3.52 1.51
C ILE A 45 5.46 4.40 0.32
N GLU A 46 4.63 4.35 -0.70
CA GLU A 46 4.74 5.21 -1.88
C GLU A 46 3.45 6.00 -2.03
N VAL A 47 3.55 7.32 -1.91
CA VAL A 47 2.41 8.23 -2.11
C VAL A 47 2.50 8.77 -3.53
N ILE A 48 1.50 8.49 -4.34
CA ILE A 48 1.54 8.76 -5.77
C ILE A 48 0.26 9.47 -6.21
N ASP A 49 0.41 10.53 -7.00
CA ASP A 49 -0.75 11.16 -7.66
C ASP A 49 -1.33 10.14 -8.66
N PHE A 50 -2.66 10.09 -8.75
CA PHE A 50 -3.31 9.09 -9.60
C PHE A 50 -2.93 9.20 -11.08
N ASN A 51 -2.54 10.39 -11.53
CA ASN A 51 -2.07 10.59 -12.91
C ASN A 51 -0.76 9.86 -13.19
N ASP A 52 0.00 9.56 -12.15
CA ASP A 52 1.29 8.88 -12.25
C ASP A 52 1.18 7.39 -11.91
N THR A 53 -0.03 6.85 -11.87
CA THR A 53 -0.26 5.43 -11.54
C THR A 53 0.42 4.53 -12.56
N PRO A 54 1.20 3.54 -12.10
CA PRO A 54 1.74 2.51 -13.00
C PRO A 54 0.63 1.81 -13.77
N THR A 55 0.85 1.60 -15.05
CA THR A 55 -0.16 1.01 -15.94
C THR A 55 -0.69 -0.32 -15.43
N TRP A 56 0.19 -1.18 -14.90
CA TRP A 56 -0.21 -2.50 -14.42
C TRP A 56 -1.15 -2.44 -13.21
N ILE A 57 -1.04 -1.40 -12.39
CA ILE A 57 -1.98 -1.18 -11.28
C ILE A 57 -3.28 -0.61 -11.81
N LYS A 58 -3.18 0.34 -12.74
CA LYS A 58 -4.33 1.01 -13.32
C LYS A 58 -5.29 0.03 -14.01
N ILE A 59 -4.75 -1.01 -14.63
CA ILE A 59 -5.53 -2.06 -15.28
C ILE A 59 -6.26 -2.92 -14.24
N ALA A 60 -5.61 -3.19 -13.11
CA ALA A 60 -6.09 -4.18 -12.13
C ALA A 60 -6.99 -3.57 -11.05
N VAL A 61 -6.85 -2.28 -10.76
CA VAL A 61 -7.54 -1.63 -9.64
C VAL A 61 -8.35 -0.44 -10.12
N PRO A 62 -9.64 -0.38 -9.80
CA PRO A 62 -10.46 0.80 -10.12
C PRO A 62 -9.97 2.00 -9.30
N LEU A 63 -9.54 3.06 -9.99
CA LEU A 63 -9.06 4.28 -9.36
C LEU A 63 -10.04 5.43 -9.62
N HIS A 64 -11.16 5.39 -8.96
CA HIS A 64 -12.18 6.44 -9.08
C HIS A 64 -12.59 7.07 -7.76
N ASP A 65 -12.24 6.46 -6.63
CA ASP A 65 -12.47 7.01 -5.29
C ASP A 65 -11.14 7.16 -4.57
N PHE A 66 -10.88 8.33 -4.01
CA PHE A 66 -9.62 8.61 -3.34
C PHE A 66 -9.84 8.92 -1.86
N PRO A 67 -8.88 8.52 -1.01
CA PRO A 67 -7.64 7.80 -1.34
C PRO A 67 -7.88 6.34 -1.73
N THR A 68 -7.00 5.79 -2.55
CA THR A 68 -6.97 4.36 -2.84
C THR A 68 -5.65 3.80 -2.32
N ILE A 69 -5.73 2.71 -1.57
CA ILE A 69 -4.54 2.03 -1.03
C ILE A 69 -4.40 0.69 -1.72
N VAL A 70 -3.20 0.41 -2.23
CA VAL A 70 -2.91 -0.86 -2.91
C VAL A 70 -1.72 -1.52 -2.24
N PHE A 71 -1.91 -2.74 -1.78
CA PHE A 71 -0.88 -3.53 -1.10
C PHE A 71 -0.25 -4.46 -2.13
N VAL A 72 1.04 -4.28 -2.38
CA VAL A 72 1.78 -5.02 -3.41
C VAL A 72 2.94 -5.77 -2.77
N GLU A 73 3.04 -7.06 -3.07
CA GLU A 73 4.16 -7.88 -2.64
C GLU A 73 4.78 -8.56 -3.85
N ASN A 74 6.05 -8.29 -4.12
CA ASN A 74 6.77 -8.87 -5.26
C ASN A 74 6.02 -8.67 -6.58
N ASN A 75 5.53 -7.45 -6.82
CA ASN A 75 4.75 -7.07 -8.00
C ASN A 75 3.39 -7.76 -8.14
N VAL A 76 2.90 -8.35 -7.06
CA VAL A 76 1.55 -8.95 -7.02
C VAL A 76 0.67 -8.12 -6.11
N ILE A 77 -0.49 -7.72 -6.61
CA ILE A 77 -1.47 -6.98 -5.80
C ILE A 77 -2.13 -7.96 -4.84
N LYS A 78 -1.94 -7.73 -3.54
CA LYS A 78 -2.51 -8.57 -2.48
C LYS A 78 -3.89 -8.10 -2.06
N TYR A 79 -4.11 -6.80 -2.08
CA TYR A 79 -5.34 -6.21 -1.59
C TYR A 79 -5.41 -4.75 -1.99
N HIS A 80 -6.62 -4.21 -2.10
CA HIS A 80 -6.79 -2.77 -2.29
C HIS A 80 -8.05 -2.29 -1.58
N THR A 81 -8.04 -1.03 -1.20
CA THR A 81 -9.18 -0.37 -0.56
C THR A 81 -9.39 1.00 -1.14
N ASN A 82 -10.61 1.50 -1.05
CA ASN A 82 -10.94 2.87 -1.43
C ASN A 82 -11.50 3.59 -0.20
N GLY A 83 -11.21 4.89 -0.10
CA GLY A 83 -11.69 5.72 0.98
C GLY A 83 -10.82 5.67 2.22
N THR A 84 -11.25 6.37 3.26
CA THR A 84 -10.53 6.45 4.53
C THR A 84 -10.92 5.31 5.46
N MET A 85 -10.03 5.03 6.40
CA MET A 85 -10.30 4.08 7.47
C MET A 85 -9.51 4.49 8.71
N THR A 86 -9.88 3.94 9.85
CA THR A 86 -9.14 4.14 11.09
C THR A 86 -7.82 3.37 11.05
N GLY A 87 -6.87 3.80 11.87
CA GLY A 87 -5.60 3.07 12.02
C GLY A 87 -5.81 1.64 12.49
N LYS A 88 -6.78 1.43 13.36
CA LYS A 88 -7.13 0.10 13.87
C LYS A 88 -7.61 -0.82 12.74
N LYS A 89 -8.45 -0.29 11.85
CA LYS A 89 -8.93 -1.06 10.70
C LYS A 89 -7.78 -1.39 9.74
N LEU A 90 -6.92 -0.42 9.50
CA LEU A 90 -5.74 -0.61 8.66
C LEU A 90 -4.81 -1.70 9.21
N GLN A 91 -4.54 -1.67 10.53
CA GLN A 91 -3.77 -2.73 11.18
C GLN A 91 -4.40 -4.10 10.99
N SER A 92 -5.71 -4.18 11.15
CA SER A 92 -6.44 -5.43 10.98
C SER A 92 -6.27 -6.00 9.57
N ILE A 93 -6.37 -5.14 8.55
CA ILE A 93 -6.16 -5.54 7.16
C ILE A 93 -4.74 -6.04 6.95
N ILE A 94 -3.74 -5.30 7.43
CA ILE A 94 -2.33 -5.67 7.27
C ILE A 94 -2.06 -7.04 7.89
N GLN A 95 -2.62 -7.32 9.04
CA GLN A 95 -2.48 -8.61 9.70
C GLN A 95 -3.20 -9.72 8.95
N ASP A 96 -4.42 -9.46 8.50
CA ASP A 96 -5.25 -10.45 7.81
C ASP A 96 -4.64 -10.91 6.49
N ILE A 97 -3.98 -10.01 5.77
CA ILE A 97 -3.31 -10.35 4.50
C ILE A 97 -1.84 -10.73 4.69
N HIS A 98 -1.37 -10.81 5.94
CA HIS A 98 0.02 -11.14 6.27
C HIS A 98 1.03 -10.20 5.62
N PHE A 99 0.74 -8.91 5.69
CA PHE A 99 1.57 -7.87 5.06
C PHE A 99 2.52 -7.19 6.04
N ASN A 100 2.49 -7.57 7.27
CA ASN A 100 3.32 -7.01 8.35
C ASN A 100 4.80 -7.39 8.28
#